data_645b4d6e3927da0bd1406ff1f697e306
#
_entry.id   645b4d6e3927da0bd1406ff1f697e306
#
_cell.length_a   1.000
_cell.length_b   1.000
_cell.length_c   1.000
_cell.angle_alpha   90.00
_cell.angle_beta   90.00
_cell.angle_gamma   90.00
#
_symmetry.space_group_name_H-M   'P 1'
#
loop_
_entity.id
_entity.type
_entity.pdbx_description
1 polymer ?
#
loop_
_entity_poly.entity_id
_entity_poly.type
_entity_poly.pdbx_seq_one_letter_code
_entity_poly.pdbx_strand_id
1 'polypeptide(L)'
;MDSITIYTTSSCPYCHAAKDLLKKKGVTFTEIDVTGKPDQRRAMSARAQGRTSVPQIFIRERHVGGCDDLYDLDRAGQLDPLLAA
;
A
#
# COMPACT_ATOMS: atom_id res chain seq x y z
N MET A 1 -10.23 8.70 10.81
CA MET A 1 -9.96 9.14 9.44
C MET A 1 -8.97 8.18 8.78
N ASP A 2 -9.28 7.78 7.56
CA ASP A 2 -8.42 6.86 6.84
C ASP A 2 -7.21 7.60 6.28
N SER A 3 -6.03 7.20 6.72
CA SER A 3 -4.76 7.80 6.28
C SER A 3 -3.88 6.81 5.54
N ILE A 4 -4.41 5.63 5.22
CA ILE A 4 -3.67 4.59 4.54
C ILE A 4 -4.22 4.47 3.13
N THR A 5 -3.33 4.50 2.13
CA THR A 5 -3.69 4.36 0.73
C THR A 5 -2.91 3.20 0.13
N ILE A 6 -3.59 2.35 -0.61
CA ILE A 6 -2.95 1.25 -1.34
C ILE A 6 -3.39 1.30 -2.81
N TYR A 7 -2.41 1.32 -3.69
CA TYR A 7 -2.64 1.24 -5.13
C TYR A 7 -2.52 -0.22 -5.58
N THR A 8 -3.49 -0.69 -6.34
CA THR A 8 -3.60 -2.10 -6.69
C THR A 8 -3.97 -2.28 -8.16
N THR A 9 -3.91 -3.54 -8.61
CA THR A 9 -4.56 -3.96 -9.84
C THR A 9 -5.43 -5.18 -9.53
N SER A 10 -6.40 -5.44 -10.40
CA SER A 10 -7.41 -6.49 -10.13
C SER A 10 -6.85 -7.90 -10.12
N SER A 11 -5.72 -8.15 -10.78
CA SER A 11 -5.14 -9.49 -10.89
C SER A 11 -3.81 -9.64 -10.14
N CYS A 12 -3.61 -8.88 -9.08
CA CYS A 12 -2.35 -8.85 -8.35
C CYS A 12 -2.45 -9.64 -7.04
N PRO A 13 -1.83 -10.83 -6.96
CA PRO A 13 -1.85 -11.61 -5.71
C PRO A 13 -1.18 -10.89 -4.55
N TYR A 14 -0.10 -10.17 -4.80
CA TYR A 14 0.58 -9.40 -3.76
C TYR A 14 -0.27 -8.27 -3.22
N CYS A 15 -1.13 -7.69 -4.07
CA CYS A 15 -2.09 -6.69 -3.61
C CYS A 15 -3.09 -7.29 -2.63
N HIS A 16 -3.58 -8.50 -2.91
CA HIS A 16 -4.47 -9.19 -1.99
C HIS A 16 -3.79 -9.49 -0.66
N ALA A 17 -2.54 -9.96 -0.71
CA ALA A 17 -1.79 -10.26 0.51
C ALA A 17 -1.59 -9.01 1.36
N ALA A 18 -1.25 -7.89 0.75
CA ALA A 18 -1.06 -6.63 1.46
C ALA A 18 -2.37 -6.16 2.11
N LYS A 19 -3.49 -6.24 1.37
CA LYS A 19 -4.80 -5.88 1.93
C LYS A 19 -5.19 -6.78 3.08
N ASP A 20 -4.91 -8.08 2.98
CA ASP A 20 -5.20 -9.03 4.05
C ASP A 20 -4.45 -8.67 5.33
N LEU A 21 -3.18 -8.30 5.21
CA LEU A 21 -2.41 -7.88 6.38
C LEU A 21 -3.01 -6.63 7.02
N LEU A 22 -3.38 -5.64 6.24
CA LEU A 22 -3.99 -4.42 6.76
C LEU A 22 -5.32 -4.72 7.44
N LYS A 23 -6.14 -5.61 6.87
CA LYS A 23 -7.39 -6.03 7.49
C LYS A 23 -7.15 -6.74 8.81
N LYS A 24 -6.14 -7.59 8.87
CA LYS A 24 -5.76 -8.31 10.08
C LYS A 24 -5.36 -7.36 11.20
N LYS A 25 -4.76 -6.23 10.84
CA LYS A 25 -4.39 -5.19 11.81
C LYS A 25 -5.58 -4.34 12.24
N GLY A 26 -6.76 -4.56 11.66
CA GLY A 26 -7.97 -3.85 12.07
C GLY A 26 -8.04 -2.40 11.62
N VAL A 27 -7.27 -2.02 10.62
CA VAL A 27 -7.26 -0.65 10.10
C VAL A 27 -8.08 -0.54 8.82
N THR A 28 -8.60 0.66 8.58
CA THR A 28 -9.25 0.97 7.31
C THR A 28 -8.24 1.59 6.36
N PHE A 29 -8.48 1.45 5.06
CA PHE A 29 -7.59 1.99 4.04
C PHE A 29 -8.39 2.33 2.79
N THR A 30 -7.85 3.23 1.98
CA THR A 30 -8.39 3.58 0.68
C THR A 30 -7.66 2.78 -0.38
N GLU A 31 -8.39 2.02 -1.16
CA GLU A 31 -7.82 1.27 -2.28
C GLU A 31 -8.06 2.04 -3.58
N ILE A 32 -6.99 2.23 -4.35
CA ILE A 32 -7.06 2.85 -5.66
C ILE A 32 -6.65 1.80 -6.69
N ASP A 33 -7.63 1.28 -7.42
CA ASP A 33 -7.38 0.29 -8.47
C ASP A 33 -6.94 1.04 -9.73
N VAL A 34 -5.72 0.75 -10.19
CA VAL A 34 -5.16 1.43 -11.37
C VAL A 34 -5.23 0.57 -12.63
N THR A 35 -5.97 -0.54 -12.58
CA THR A 35 -6.17 -1.40 -13.75
C THR A 35 -6.78 -0.58 -14.88
N GLY A 36 -6.09 -0.54 -16.03
CA GLY A 36 -6.57 0.21 -17.18
C GLY A 36 -6.60 1.72 -17.00
N LYS A 37 -5.90 2.24 -16.00
CA LYS A 37 -5.87 3.68 -15.69
C LYS A 37 -4.44 4.19 -15.70
N PRO A 38 -3.83 4.36 -16.89
CA PRO A 38 -2.41 4.72 -16.96
C PRO A 38 -2.08 6.07 -16.31
N ASP A 39 -3.00 7.02 -16.34
CA ASP A 39 -2.77 8.32 -15.70
C ASP A 39 -2.64 8.19 -14.19
N GLN A 40 -3.52 7.38 -13.59
CA GLN A 40 -3.46 7.13 -12.15
C GLN A 40 -2.22 6.31 -11.78
N ARG A 41 -1.82 5.40 -12.65
CA ARG A 41 -0.60 4.63 -12.41
C ARG A 41 0.64 5.51 -12.47
N ARG A 42 0.66 6.49 -13.38
CA ARG A 42 1.75 7.47 -13.42
C ARG A 42 1.78 8.32 -12.16
N ALA A 43 0.62 8.73 -11.67
CA ALA A 43 0.53 9.50 -10.42
C ALA A 43 1.04 8.67 -9.24
N MET A 44 0.69 7.38 -9.20
CA MET A 44 1.23 6.46 -8.19
C MET A 44 2.75 6.40 -8.27
N SER A 45 3.30 6.21 -9.47
CA SER A 45 4.73 6.10 -9.66
C SER A 45 5.47 7.36 -9.21
N ALA A 46 4.91 8.53 -9.50
CA ALA A 46 5.50 9.79 -9.05
C ALA A 46 5.56 9.87 -7.53
N ARG A 47 4.51 9.41 -6.83
CA ARG A 47 4.52 9.36 -5.36
C ARG A 47 5.44 8.27 -4.82
N ALA A 48 5.65 7.22 -5.57
CA ALA A 48 6.42 6.04 -5.16
C ALA A 48 7.88 6.10 -5.61
N GLN A 49 8.39 7.30 -5.83
CA GLN A 49 9.80 7.52 -6.17
C GLN A 49 10.20 6.78 -7.46
N GLY A 50 9.29 6.75 -8.41
CA GLY A 50 9.53 6.13 -9.72
C GLY A 50 9.20 4.64 -9.79
N ARG A 51 8.78 4.02 -8.69
CA ARG A 51 8.40 2.61 -8.72
C ARG A 51 7.07 2.44 -9.43
N THR A 52 6.99 1.47 -10.31
CA THR A 52 5.80 1.23 -11.13
C THR A 52 5.04 -0.03 -10.76
N SER A 53 5.59 -0.85 -9.87
CA SER A 53 4.96 -2.09 -9.45
C SER A 53 3.79 -1.85 -8.51
N VAL A 54 2.89 -2.82 -8.41
CA VAL A 54 1.81 -2.81 -7.43
C VAL A 54 1.98 -4.02 -6.52
N PRO A 55 1.52 -3.95 -5.27
CA PRO A 55 0.91 -2.80 -4.65
C PRO A 55 1.92 -1.70 -4.31
N GLN A 56 1.44 -0.47 -4.16
CA GLN A 56 2.20 0.61 -3.55
C GLN A 56 1.39 1.14 -2.40
N ILE A 57 1.98 1.19 -1.22
CA ILE A 57 1.29 1.46 0.03
C ILE A 57 1.85 2.73 0.64
N PHE A 58 0.95 3.59 1.10
CA PHE A 58 1.30 4.85 1.76
C PHE A 58 0.57 4.92 3.09
N ILE A 59 1.29 5.26 4.14
CA ILE A 59 0.71 5.53 5.46
C ILE A 59 0.92 7.01 5.71
N ARG A 60 -0.17 7.76 5.65
CA ARG A 60 -0.14 9.22 5.63
C ARG A 60 0.76 9.68 4.47
N GLU A 61 1.79 10.43 4.70
CA GLU A 61 2.69 10.86 3.64
C GLU A 61 3.89 9.95 3.45
N ARG A 62 4.00 8.91 4.29
CA ARG A 62 5.13 8.00 4.21
C ARG A 62 4.90 6.94 3.14
N HIS A 63 5.82 6.83 2.20
CA HIS A 63 5.81 5.76 1.21
C HIS A 63 6.39 4.51 1.86
N VAL A 64 5.54 3.51 2.09
CA VAL A 64 5.98 2.23 2.63
C VAL A 64 6.62 1.38 1.53
N GLY A 65 5.98 1.31 0.37
CA GLY A 65 6.47 0.50 -0.73
C GLY A 65 5.48 -0.59 -1.11
N GLY A 66 5.98 -1.77 -1.45
CA GLY A 66 5.16 -2.88 -1.89
C GLY A 66 4.80 -3.83 -0.75
N CYS A 67 4.28 -5.00 -1.14
CA CYS A 67 3.86 -6.03 -0.19
C CYS A 67 5.03 -6.49 0.68
N ASP A 68 6.18 -6.75 0.08
CA ASP A 68 7.36 -7.21 0.82
C ASP A 68 7.78 -6.18 1.87
N ASP A 69 7.76 -4.90 1.49
CA ASP A 69 8.13 -3.83 2.40
C ASP A 69 7.17 -3.75 3.58
N LEU A 70 5.88 -3.96 3.33
CA LEU A 70 4.87 -3.95 4.39
C LEU A 70 5.09 -5.10 5.37
N TYR A 71 5.33 -6.30 4.86
CA TYR A 71 5.58 -7.47 5.70
C TYR A 71 6.90 -7.33 6.46
N ASP A 72 7.92 -6.72 5.86
CA ASP A 72 9.19 -6.48 6.54
C ASP A 72 9.01 -5.56 7.74
N LEU A 73 8.22 -4.50 7.59
CA LEU A 73 7.89 -3.62 8.72
C LEU A 73 7.16 -4.39 9.82
N ASP A 74 6.24 -5.26 9.44
CA ASP A 74 5.48 -6.04 10.42
C ASP A 74 6.41 -6.98 11.19
N ARG A 75 7.28 -7.69 10.49
CA ARG A 75 8.22 -8.63 11.14
C ARG A 75 9.20 -7.90 12.06
N ALA A 76 9.56 -6.67 11.72
CA ALA A 76 10.45 -5.86 12.55
C ALA A 76 9.75 -5.18 13.72
N GLY A 77 8.43 -5.37 13.85
CA GLY A 77 7.66 -4.72 14.91
C GLY A 77 7.46 -3.24 14.71
N GLN A 78 7.66 -2.74 13.49
CA GLN A 78 7.59 -1.31 13.19
C GLN A 78 6.28 -0.91 12.51
N LEU A 79 5.48 -1.88 12.05
CA LEU A 79 4.23 -1.56 11.37
C LEU A 79 3.16 -1.05 12.33
N ASP A 80 2.96 -1.75 13.45
CA ASP A 80 1.91 -1.37 14.40
C ASP A 80 2.07 0.06 14.91
N PRO A 81 3.28 0.52 15.28
CA PRO A 81 3.43 1.93 15.67
C PRO A 81 3.08 2.91 14.55
N LEU A 82 3.38 2.59 13.29
CA LEU A 82 3.02 3.44 12.17
C LEU A 82 1.51 3.53 11.99
N LEU A 83 0.82 2.41 12.16
CA LEU A 83 -0.64 2.35 11.99
C LEU A 83 -1.35 3.06 13.13
N ALA A 84 -0.76 3.06 14.33
CA ALA A 84 -1.36 3.65 15.53
C ALA A 84 -1.16 5.17 15.61
N ALA A 85 -0.20 5.68 14.90
CA ALA A 85 0.17 7.10 15.00
C ALA A 85 -0.90 8.03 14.43
#